data_82c2e0b91da982a14b0084b248b3cdf7
#
_entry.id   82c2e0b91da982a14b0084b248b3cdf7
#
_cell.length_a   1.000
_cell.length_b   1.000
_cell.length_c   1.000
_cell.angle_alpha   90.00
_cell.angle_beta   90.00
_cell.angle_gamma   90.00
#
_symmetry.space_group_name_H-M   'P 1'
#
loop_
_entity.id
_entity.type
_entity.pdbx_description
1 polymer ?
#
loop_
_entity_poly.entity_id
_entity_poly.type
_entity_poly.pdbx_seq_one_letter_code
_entity_poly.pdbx_strand_id
1 'polypeptide(L)'
;MADILTPFVYWAQTEQQITLRVDLTDTWVFYMNENKLRVTVYGQGARGLNEYGFSLDLHSSXXXXXXXXXXIHICESNYKVTARQVDFTLGKKCPAWWPRLTSQPQKPSWLKIDFDKWTSEDLDDNEDEKRDVCSDYPDMYDKLHEEEFGYRKEDFKKVYLIIYNLCQFVGFIYILTVMGIMYSRDGPASMKETYIAVGNAMKFIQLIQFLEVMHSLFGYTKSSTFVTFVQVGGRAFILFIMIEAEPRMQTKPVVFYLFLVWSTVEVFRYPYYLTQLLKIEISFLTWLRYTIWMPLYPLGFLCEGIIILRNIPYFEETQKFTVSLPNSWNFAFHFPSFLKIYLLIFCLPFMYMLMSRMNQIRYKKLGKSRLKKKYA
;
A
#
# COMPACT_ATOMS: atom_id res chain seq x y z
N MET A 1 -47.87 15.53 16.47
CA MET A 1 -46.47 15.82 16.76
C MET A 1 -45.72 15.59 15.45
N ALA A 2 -44.96 16.58 15.00
CA ALA A 2 -44.14 16.38 13.80
C ALA A 2 -43.05 15.34 14.13
N ASP A 3 -42.88 14.36 13.27
CA ASP A 3 -41.84 13.34 13.43
C ASP A 3 -40.46 14.01 13.25
N ILE A 4 -39.66 14.03 14.28
CA ILE A 4 -38.27 14.52 14.23
C ILE A 4 -37.45 13.59 13.32
N LEU A 5 -36.91 14.13 12.25
CA LEU A 5 -36.11 13.40 11.29
C LEU A 5 -34.68 13.23 11.81
N THR A 6 -34.08 12.07 11.60
CA THR A 6 -32.70 11.82 12.04
C THR A 6 -31.74 12.06 10.86
N PRO A 7 -30.77 12.99 11.00
CA PRO A 7 -29.78 13.24 9.95
C PRO A 7 -28.65 12.20 10.00
N PHE A 8 -27.86 12.09 8.94
CA PHE A 8 -26.61 11.33 8.98
C PHE A 8 -25.58 12.10 9.81
N VAL A 9 -24.93 11.39 10.72
CA VAL A 9 -23.89 11.93 11.60
C VAL A 9 -22.60 11.16 11.34
N TYR A 10 -21.54 11.88 10.99
CA TYR A 10 -20.21 11.33 10.77
C TYR A 10 -19.36 11.62 11.99
N TRP A 11 -18.62 10.62 12.48
CA TRP A 11 -17.78 10.79 13.65
C TRP A 11 -16.35 10.32 13.42
N ALA A 12 -15.42 11.00 14.07
CA ALA A 12 -14.01 10.62 14.12
C ALA A 12 -13.48 10.89 15.52
N GLN A 13 -12.31 10.36 15.84
CA GLN A 13 -11.68 10.61 17.13
C GLN A 13 -10.16 10.73 17.01
N THR A 14 -9.61 11.47 17.95
CA THR A 14 -8.21 11.43 18.35
C THR A 14 -8.14 10.88 19.77
N GLU A 15 -6.96 10.73 20.33
CA GLU A 15 -6.79 10.33 21.72
C GLU A 15 -7.55 11.26 22.71
N GLN A 16 -7.56 12.55 22.42
CA GLN A 16 -8.08 13.60 23.32
C GLN A 16 -9.48 14.10 22.98
N GLN A 17 -9.93 13.94 21.71
CA GLN A 17 -11.14 14.60 21.21
C GLN A 17 -11.97 13.67 20.32
N ILE A 18 -13.28 13.97 20.26
CA ILE A 18 -14.23 13.36 19.32
C ILE A 18 -14.74 14.47 18.41
N THR A 19 -14.75 14.24 17.11
CA THR A 19 -15.38 15.14 16.14
C THR A 19 -16.65 14.49 15.59
N LEU A 20 -17.71 15.28 15.53
CA LEU A 20 -18.99 14.89 14.92
C LEU A 20 -19.32 15.90 13.83
N ARG A 21 -19.59 15.40 12.63
CA ARG A 21 -20.04 16.23 11.49
C ARG A 21 -21.48 15.86 11.15
N VAL A 22 -22.33 16.86 11.04
CA VAL A 22 -23.73 16.70 10.64
C VAL A 22 -23.97 17.56 9.40
N ASP A 23 -24.41 16.95 8.32
CA ASP A 23 -24.65 17.64 7.04
C ASP A 23 -26.02 18.33 7.08
N LEU A 24 -26.08 19.49 7.73
CA LEU A 24 -27.27 20.35 7.86
C LEU A 24 -26.89 21.82 7.69
N THR A 25 -27.72 22.60 7.05
CA THR A 25 -27.53 24.05 6.91
C THR A 25 -28.55 24.80 7.76
N ASP A 26 -28.23 26.04 8.15
CA ASP A 26 -29.11 26.98 8.86
C ASP A 26 -29.63 26.47 10.22
N THR A 27 -28.72 26.19 11.15
CA THR A 27 -28.98 25.44 12.38
C THR A 27 -29.00 26.29 13.67
N TRP A 28 -29.91 25.91 14.61
CA TRP A 28 -29.97 26.46 15.95
C TRP A 28 -30.37 25.41 17.01
N VAL A 29 -29.67 25.39 18.14
CA VAL A 29 -29.94 24.75 19.46
C VAL A 29 -29.57 23.27 19.61
N PHE A 30 -28.77 22.98 20.61
CA PHE A 30 -28.43 21.63 21.05
C PHE A 30 -28.31 21.57 22.60
N TYR A 31 -28.53 20.37 23.12
CA TYR A 31 -28.33 20.06 24.53
C TYR A 31 -27.32 18.96 24.70
N MET A 32 -26.37 19.11 25.61
CA MET A 32 -25.36 18.12 25.92
C MET A 32 -25.29 17.88 27.42
N ASN A 33 -25.26 16.62 27.84
CA ASN A 33 -24.97 16.18 29.19
C ASN A 33 -23.73 15.27 29.16
N GLU A 34 -23.12 14.99 30.31
CA GLU A 34 -21.82 14.27 30.39
C GLU A 34 -21.75 12.97 29.61
N ASN A 35 -22.83 12.20 29.57
CA ASN A 35 -22.86 10.90 28.86
C ASN A 35 -23.91 10.83 27.75
N LYS A 36 -24.71 11.90 27.56
CA LYS A 36 -25.77 11.94 26.54
C LYS A 36 -25.65 13.20 25.71
N LEU A 37 -25.45 13.02 24.43
CA LEU A 37 -25.50 14.08 23.45
C LEU A 37 -26.87 14.07 22.78
N ARG A 38 -27.68 15.08 23.03
CA ARG A 38 -28.96 15.28 22.33
C ARG A 38 -28.86 16.55 21.50
N VAL A 39 -29.05 16.41 20.23
CA VAL A 39 -29.01 17.52 19.28
C VAL A 39 -30.39 17.64 18.64
N THR A 40 -30.99 18.82 18.70
CA THR A 40 -32.21 19.12 17.98
C THR A 40 -31.96 20.39 17.17
N VAL A 41 -32.27 20.37 15.91
CA VAL A 41 -31.86 21.38 14.93
C VAL A 41 -33.02 21.63 13.97
N TYR A 42 -33.34 22.88 13.74
CA TYR A 42 -34.24 23.28 12.65
C TYR A 42 -33.40 23.80 11.49
N GLY A 43 -33.49 23.13 10.33
CA GLY A 43 -32.66 23.50 9.21
C GLY A 43 -32.92 22.72 7.93
N GLN A 44 -32.16 23.02 6.90
CA GLN A 44 -32.26 22.37 5.59
C GLN A 44 -31.38 21.14 5.54
N GLY A 45 -31.99 19.97 5.48
CA GLY A 45 -31.31 18.69 5.34
C GLY A 45 -31.75 17.91 4.10
N ALA A 46 -31.49 16.62 4.07
CA ALA A 46 -31.78 15.75 2.93
C ALA A 46 -33.28 15.68 2.57
N ARG A 47 -34.16 15.97 3.50
CA ARG A 47 -35.63 15.98 3.27
C ARG A 47 -36.22 17.39 3.33
N GLY A 48 -35.42 18.41 3.02
CA GLY A 48 -35.86 19.79 3.00
C GLY A 48 -35.77 20.48 4.35
N LEU A 49 -36.51 21.58 4.51
CA LEU A 49 -36.53 22.40 5.73
C LEU A 49 -37.44 21.75 6.77
N ASN A 50 -36.85 21.13 7.78
CA ASN A 50 -37.56 20.38 8.83
C ASN A 50 -36.80 20.44 10.16
N GLU A 51 -37.43 19.88 11.18
CA GLU A 51 -36.78 19.65 12.47
C GLU A 51 -36.03 18.32 12.42
N TYR A 52 -34.72 18.37 12.62
CA TYR A 52 -33.83 17.22 12.66
C TYR A 52 -33.30 17.02 14.07
N GLY A 53 -33.17 15.75 14.51
CA GLY A 53 -32.65 15.49 15.83
C GLY A 53 -32.10 14.07 16.00
N PHE A 54 -31.14 13.93 16.90
CA PHE A 54 -30.62 12.63 17.27
C PHE A 54 -30.19 12.65 18.75
N SER A 55 -30.13 11.45 19.32
CA SER A 55 -29.64 11.26 20.69
C SER A 55 -28.62 10.14 20.70
N LEU A 56 -27.47 10.40 21.32
CA LEU A 56 -26.36 9.44 21.45
C LEU A 56 -26.01 9.26 22.92
N ASP A 57 -26.06 8.02 23.40
CA ASP A 57 -25.48 7.63 24.68
C ASP A 57 -24.02 7.27 24.43
N LEU A 58 -23.10 8.09 24.93
CA LEU A 58 -21.67 7.97 24.64
C LEU A 58 -21.03 6.81 25.42
N HIS A 59 -20.01 6.22 24.83
CA HIS A 59 -19.27 5.10 25.42
C HIS A 59 -18.63 5.46 26.77
N SER A 60 -18.08 6.72 26.88
CA SER A 60 -17.48 7.24 28.11
C SER A 60 -17.79 8.73 28.25
N SER A 61 -17.38 9.36 29.37
CA SER A 61 -17.74 10.74 29.67
C SER A 61 -16.87 11.72 28.88
N UNK A 62 -17.52 12.70 28.36
CA UNK A 62 -16.88 13.76 27.66
C UNK A 62 -16.65 14.85 28.66
N UNK A 63 -16.07 15.62 28.38
CA UNK A 63 -15.84 16.69 29.16
C UNK A 63 -16.91 17.61 28.97
N UNK A 64 -17.58 17.52 29.57
CA UNK A 64 -18.74 18.15 29.43
C UNK A 64 -18.52 19.53 29.14
N UNK A 65 -18.94 19.77 28.51
CA UNK A 65 -18.99 20.93 28.27
C UNK A 65 -20.16 21.33 28.73
N UNK A 66 -20.33 21.43 29.43
CA UNK A 66 -21.35 21.81 29.92
C UNK A 66 -21.76 22.93 29.35
N UNK A 67 -21.96 22.67 28.71
CA UNK A 67 -22.45 23.74 28.17
C UNK A 67 -23.62 24.19 28.82
N UNK A 68 -23.86 23.95 29.12
CA UNK A 68 -24.90 24.73 29.46
C UNK A 68 -25.03 24.96 30.81
N UNK A 69 -25.10 24.95 31.07
CA UNK A 69 -25.46 25.45 32.11
C UNK A 69 -24.39 25.52 33.09
N UNK A 70 -24.05 25.97 32.98
CA UNK A 70 -23.30 26.41 33.86
C UNK A 70 -22.16 25.70 34.26
N UNK A 71 -22.00 25.04 33.92
CA UNK A 71 -20.96 24.86 34.47
C UNK A 71 -19.80 24.94 33.70
N ILE A 72 -19.06 25.46 33.98
CA ILE A 72 -17.80 25.99 33.55
C ILE A 72 -16.74 24.91 33.40
N HIS A 73 -16.55 24.42 32.20
CA HIS A 73 -15.24 24.17 31.60
C HIS A 73 -15.41 24.27 30.08
N ILE A 74 -15.32 25.49 29.60
CA ILE A 74 -15.55 25.87 28.19
C ILE A 74 -14.31 25.58 27.30
N CYS A 75 -13.25 25.00 27.85
CA CYS A 75 -11.97 24.99 27.13
C CYS A 75 -11.78 23.85 26.13
N GLU A 76 -12.63 22.84 26.09
CA GLU A 76 -12.34 21.63 25.31
C GLU A 76 -13.45 21.09 24.38
N SER A 77 -14.62 21.74 24.42
CA SER A 77 -15.70 21.34 23.49
C SER A 77 -16.19 22.55 22.72
N ASN A 78 -16.21 22.47 21.43
CA ASN A 78 -16.56 23.57 20.53
C ASN A 78 -17.45 23.09 19.40
N TYR A 79 -18.16 24.00 18.75
CA TYR A 79 -18.88 23.70 17.51
C TYR A 79 -18.66 24.81 16.50
N LYS A 80 -18.66 24.41 15.21
CA LYS A 80 -18.49 25.33 14.09
C LYS A 80 -19.59 25.09 13.06
N VAL A 81 -20.38 26.11 12.80
CA VAL A 81 -21.43 26.06 11.77
C VAL A 81 -20.83 26.63 10.47
N THR A 82 -20.94 25.87 9.41
CA THR A 82 -20.57 26.30 8.07
C THR A 82 -21.81 26.30 7.16
N ALA A 83 -21.67 26.83 5.95
CA ALA A 83 -22.80 26.91 5.01
C ALA A 83 -23.34 25.53 4.56
N ARG A 84 -22.67 24.43 4.92
CA ARG A 84 -23.06 23.08 4.43
C ARG A 84 -23.14 22.03 5.55
N GLN A 85 -22.54 22.30 6.70
CA GLN A 85 -22.42 21.29 7.77
C GLN A 85 -22.20 21.95 9.13
N VAL A 86 -22.46 21.18 10.17
CA VAL A 86 -22.13 21.55 11.56
C VAL A 86 -21.09 20.56 12.07
N ASP A 87 -19.96 21.06 12.51
CA ASP A 87 -18.89 20.28 13.12
C ASP A 87 -18.89 20.50 14.64
N PHE A 88 -18.95 19.43 15.41
CA PHE A 88 -18.78 19.45 16.86
C PHE A 88 -17.41 18.84 17.19
N THR A 89 -16.67 19.49 18.07
CA THR A 89 -15.43 18.97 18.64
C THR A 89 -15.63 18.82 20.15
N LEU A 90 -15.60 17.58 20.64
CA LEU A 90 -15.89 17.24 22.03
C LEU A 90 -14.63 16.72 22.71
N GLY A 91 -14.20 17.35 23.79
CA GLY A 91 -13.07 16.90 24.59
C GLY A 91 -13.42 15.67 25.43
N LYS A 92 -12.57 14.67 25.43
CA LYS A 92 -12.69 13.48 26.28
C LYS A 92 -12.22 13.82 27.70
N LYS A 93 -12.96 13.37 28.71
CA LYS A 93 -12.58 13.57 30.12
C LYS A 93 -11.30 12.81 30.48
N CYS A 94 -11.12 11.62 29.91
CA CYS A 94 -9.90 10.84 30.04
C CYS A 94 -9.37 10.57 28.62
N PRO A 95 -8.13 10.98 28.32
CA PRO A 95 -7.52 10.67 27.01
C PRO A 95 -7.42 9.17 26.83
N ALA A 96 -8.13 8.64 25.84
CA ALA A 96 -8.11 7.21 25.52
C ALA A 96 -8.79 6.99 24.15
N TRP A 97 -8.40 5.94 23.48
CA TRP A 97 -9.07 5.52 22.25
C TRP A 97 -10.35 4.74 22.60
N TRP A 98 -11.48 5.22 22.12
CA TRP A 98 -12.75 4.55 22.35
C TRP A 98 -12.97 3.49 21.27
N PRO A 99 -13.30 2.25 21.65
CA PRO A 99 -13.56 1.20 20.65
C PRO A 99 -14.85 1.45 19.84
N ARG A 100 -15.72 2.31 20.37
CA ARG A 100 -16.97 2.73 19.70
C ARG A 100 -17.45 4.04 20.30
N LEU A 101 -18.26 4.79 19.55
CA LEU A 101 -18.82 6.07 20.03
C LEU A 101 -19.94 5.85 21.06
N THR A 102 -20.80 4.86 20.82
CA THR A 102 -21.99 4.60 21.61
C THR A 102 -21.74 3.63 22.77
N SER A 103 -22.49 3.78 23.86
CA SER A 103 -22.46 2.87 24.99
C SER A 103 -22.95 1.46 24.60
N GLN A 104 -23.97 1.39 23.74
CA GLN A 104 -24.50 0.12 23.25
C GLN A 104 -23.65 -0.43 22.09
N PRO A 105 -23.53 -1.77 21.97
CA PRO A 105 -22.75 -2.36 20.88
C PRO A 105 -23.41 -2.24 19.51
N GLN A 106 -24.72 -2.03 19.45
CA GLN A 106 -25.42 -1.83 18.19
C GLN A 106 -25.24 -0.41 17.68
N LYS A 107 -24.71 -0.27 16.49
CA LYS A 107 -24.50 1.00 15.80
C LYS A 107 -25.80 1.49 15.16
N PRO A 108 -26.26 2.70 15.43
CA PRO A 108 -27.40 3.26 14.70
C PRO A 108 -27.09 3.40 13.19
N SER A 109 -28.09 3.15 12.34
CA SER A 109 -27.93 3.19 10.87
C SER A 109 -27.53 4.57 10.32
N TRP A 110 -27.87 5.62 11.05
CA TRP A 110 -27.58 7.01 10.66
C TRP A 110 -26.20 7.49 11.15
N LEU A 111 -25.49 6.71 11.97
CA LEU A 111 -24.16 7.05 12.48
C LEU A 111 -23.09 6.43 11.57
N LYS A 112 -22.18 7.24 11.02
CA LYS A 112 -21.11 6.81 10.11
C LYS A 112 -19.75 7.28 10.63
N ILE A 113 -18.68 6.67 10.14
CA ILE A 113 -17.31 7.07 10.48
C ILE A 113 -16.85 8.12 9.46
N ASP A 114 -16.25 9.19 9.96
CA ASP A 114 -15.61 10.23 9.13
C ASP A 114 -14.14 9.87 8.92
N PHE A 115 -13.86 9.18 7.83
CA PHE A 115 -12.51 8.71 7.53
C PHE A 115 -11.54 9.86 7.18
N ASP A 116 -12.06 11.00 6.76
CA ASP A 116 -11.23 12.18 6.44
C ASP A 116 -10.59 12.80 7.69
N LYS A 117 -11.29 12.69 8.82
CA LYS A 117 -10.87 13.28 10.11
C LYS A 117 -10.35 12.24 11.11
N TRP A 118 -10.31 10.95 10.72
CA TRP A 118 -9.84 9.90 11.63
C TRP A 118 -8.31 9.90 11.68
N THR A 119 -7.74 10.24 12.83
CA THR A 119 -6.30 10.14 13.06
C THR A 119 -6.00 8.91 13.89
N SER A 120 -5.04 8.11 13.47
CA SER A 120 -4.66 6.91 14.20
C SER A 120 -3.61 7.25 15.28
N GLU A 121 -3.51 6.37 16.28
CA GLU A 121 -2.61 6.50 17.43
C GLU A 121 -1.12 6.62 17.05
N ASP A 122 -0.76 6.35 15.80
CA ASP A 122 0.63 6.22 15.33
C ASP A 122 1.17 7.48 14.61
N LEU A 123 0.51 8.64 14.76
CA LEU A 123 0.71 9.75 13.84
C LEU A 123 1.16 11.09 14.45
N ASP A 124 2.28 11.08 15.11
CA ASP A 124 3.09 12.30 15.25
C ASP A 124 4.32 12.17 14.35
N ASP A 125 4.52 13.16 13.52
CA ASP A 125 5.61 13.39 12.56
C ASP A 125 5.40 12.86 11.13
N ASN A 126 4.75 13.66 10.32
CA ASN A 126 5.02 13.96 8.90
C ASN A 126 3.77 14.49 8.19
N GLU A 127 3.79 15.79 7.93
CA GLU A 127 2.62 16.56 7.45
C GLU A 127 2.26 16.41 5.96
N ASP A 128 2.87 15.55 5.18
CA ASP A 128 2.72 15.59 3.72
C ASP A 128 2.25 14.31 3.01
N GLU A 129 1.79 13.29 3.73
CA GLU A 129 1.15 12.14 3.06
C GLU A 129 -0.33 12.07 3.47
N LYS A 130 -1.23 12.20 2.51
CA LYS A 130 -2.65 11.82 2.69
C LYS A 130 -2.70 10.37 3.16
N ARG A 131 -2.99 10.16 4.42
CA ARG A 131 -2.95 8.84 5.03
C ARG A 131 -4.21 8.08 4.69
N ASP A 132 -4.01 6.93 4.10
CA ASP A 132 -5.08 6.00 3.80
C ASP A 132 -5.43 5.24 5.09
N VAL A 133 -6.50 5.66 5.76
CA VAL A 133 -7.01 5.04 6.99
C VAL A 133 -7.27 3.54 6.80
N CYS A 134 -7.56 3.13 5.57
CA CYS A 134 -7.71 1.72 5.20
C CYS A 134 -6.41 0.92 5.37
N SER A 135 -5.26 1.59 5.32
CA SER A 135 -3.95 0.96 5.53
C SER A 135 -3.64 0.70 7.01
N ASP A 136 -4.10 1.59 7.89
CA ASP A 136 -3.78 1.50 9.31
C ASP A 136 -4.72 0.58 10.09
N TYR A 137 -5.95 0.43 9.61
CA TYR A 137 -6.96 -0.43 10.24
C TYR A 137 -7.62 -1.38 9.23
N PRO A 138 -6.87 -2.34 8.68
CA PRO A 138 -7.43 -3.27 7.69
C PRO A 138 -8.59 -4.11 8.26
N ASP A 139 -8.49 -4.53 9.51
CA ASP A 139 -9.54 -5.34 10.15
C ASP A 139 -10.85 -4.55 10.36
N MET A 140 -10.77 -3.25 10.62
CA MET A 140 -11.96 -2.40 10.78
C MET A 140 -12.63 -2.15 9.43
N TYR A 141 -11.85 -1.89 8.40
CA TYR A 141 -12.37 -1.71 7.05
C TYR A 141 -13.03 -3.00 6.54
N ASP A 142 -12.38 -4.14 6.77
CA ASP A 142 -12.92 -5.45 6.38
C ASP A 142 -14.26 -5.72 7.07
N LYS A 143 -14.38 -5.44 8.37
CA LYS A 143 -15.62 -5.60 9.13
C LYS A 143 -16.73 -4.66 8.65
N LEU A 144 -16.41 -3.40 8.36
CA LEU A 144 -17.38 -2.45 7.82
C LEU A 144 -17.85 -2.87 6.42
N HIS A 145 -16.93 -3.33 5.60
CA HIS A 145 -17.26 -3.83 4.26
C HIS A 145 -18.10 -5.11 4.31
N GLU A 146 -17.80 -6.04 5.24
CA GLU A 146 -18.60 -7.24 5.48
C GLU A 146 -20.05 -6.89 5.87
N GLU A 147 -20.23 -5.83 6.67
CA GLU A 147 -21.56 -5.38 7.09
C GLU A 147 -22.33 -4.63 5.99
N GLU A 148 -21.65 -3.92 5.08
CA GLU A 148 -22.30 -3.08 4.06
C GLU A 148 -22.54 -3.78 2.71
N PHE A 149 -21.66 -4.68 2.27
CA PHE A 149 -21.69 -5.19 0.89
C PHE A 149 -21.76 -6.71 0.74
N GLY A 150 -21.75 -7.47 1.82
CA GLY A 150 -21.88 -8.92 1.76
C GLY A 150 -20.65 -9.64 1.18
N TYR A 151 -20.47 -10.84 1.55
CA TYR A 151 -19.29 -11.70 1.42
C TYR A 151 -18.73 -11.93 0.01
N ARG A 152 -19.52 -11.76 -1.05
CA ARG A 152 -19.18 -12.32 -2.37
C ARG A 152 -18.05 -11.64 -3.15
N LYS A 153 -17.95 -10.31 -3.15
CA LYS A 153 -16.95 -9.62 -4.00
C LYS A 153 -15.53 -9.67 -3.45
N GLU A 154 -15.38 -9.62 -2.14
CA GLU A 154 -14.06 -9.69 -1.51
C GLU A 154 -13.44 -11.08 -1.61
N ASP A 155 -14.27 -12.13 -1.51
CA ASP A 155 -13.76 -13.50 -1.62
C ASP A 155 -13.15 -13.77 -2.99
N PHE A 156 -13.75 -13.32 -4.08
CA PHE A 156 -13.18 -13.49 -5.43
C PHE A 156 -11.85 -12.75 -5.59
N LYS A 157 -11.76 -11.53 -5.11
CA LYS A 157 -10.51 -10.75 -5.13
C LYS A 157 -9.40 -11.46 -4.35
N LYS A 158 -9.72 -11.93 -3.14
CA LYS A 158 -8.78 -12.64 -2.28
C LYS A 158 -8.32 -13.95 -2.92
N VAL A 159 -9.26 -14.77 -3.42
CA VAL A 159 -8.94 -16.03 -4.11
C VAL A 159 -8.06 -15.78 -5.34
N TYR A 160 -8.40 -14.79 -6.16
CA TYR A 160 -7.60 -14.41 -7.33
C TYR A 160 -6.17 -14.05 -6.92
N LEU A 161 -5.98 -13.21 -5.89
CA LEU A 161 -4.65 -12.82 -5.42
C LEU A 161 -3.88 -14.01 -4.84
N ILE A 162 -4.55 -14.94 -4.16
CA ILE A 162 -3.92 -16.18 -3.66
C ILE A 162 -3.40 -17.01 -4.86
N ILE A 163 -4.25 -17.24 -5.86
CA ILE A 163 -3.85 -18.01 -7.06
C ILE A 163 -2.68 -17.33 -7.77
N TYR A 164 -2.76 -16.00 -7.96
CA TYR A 164 -1.68 -15.22 -8.59
C TYR A 164 -0.36 -15.40 -7.83
N ASN A 165 -0.34 -15.18 -6.51
CA ASN A 165 0.88 -15.29 -5.70
C ASN A 165 1.41 -16.73 -5.69
N LEU A 166 0.52 -17.72 -5.68
CA LEU A 166 0.90 -19.14 -5.73
C LEU A 166 1.54 -19.48 -7.08
N CYS A 167 0.95 -19.04 -8.19
CA CYS A 167 1.52 -19.24 -9.54
C CYS A 167 2.92 -18.64 -9.65
N GLN A 168 3.09 -17.42 -9.18
CA GLN A 168 4.39 -16.74 -9.18
C GLN A 168 5.41 -17.51 -8.33
N PHE A 169 5.02 -17.93 -7.13
CA PHE A 169 5.88 -18.69 -6.21
C PHE A 169 6.35 -20.00 -6.85
N VAL A 170 5.41 -20.78 -7.41
CA VAL A 170 5.71 -22.05 -8.07
C VAL A 170 6.64 -21.82 -9.27
N GLY A 171 6.38 -20.78 -10.07
CA GLY A 171 7.21 -20.45 -11.23
C GLY A 171 8.65 -20.13 -10.85
N PHE A 172 8.87 -19.33 -9.80
CA PHE A 172 10.22 -18.99 -9.36
C PHE A 172 10.93 -20.18 -8.68
N ILE A 173 10.20 -21.02 -7.94
CA ILE A 173 10.77 -22.27 -7.39
C ILE A 173 11.19 -23.21 -8.55
N TYR A 174 10.34 -23.36 -9.57
CA TYR A 174 10.70 -24.16 -10.75
C TYR A 174 12.03 -23.69 -11.37
N ILE A 175 12.19 -22.39 -11.58
CA ILE A 175 13.40 -21.80 -12.15
C ILE A 175 14.62 -22.13 -11.26
N LEU A 176 14.52 -21.91 -9.94
CA LEU A 176 15.62 -22.20 -9.02
C LEU A 176 15.97 -23.69 -8.98
N THR A 177 14.95 -24.55 -9.00
CA THR A 177 15.15 -26.00 -8.95
C THR A 177 15.88 -26.49 -10.21
N VAL A 178 15.44 -26.06 -11.40
CA VAL A 178 16.09 -26.43 -12.66
C VAL A 178 17.54 -25.94 -12.69
N MET A 179 17.77 -24.67 -12.31
CA MET A 179 19.12 -24.11 -12.24
C MET A 179 19.99 -24.87 -11.24
N GLY A 180 19.45 -25.22 -10.07
CA GLY A 180 20.15 -25.97 -9.03
C GLY A 180 20.54 -27.39 -9.49
N ILE A 181 19.60 -28.09 -10.12
CA ILE A 181 19.87 -29.45 -10.66
C ILE A 181 20.95 -29.40 -11.75
N MET A 182 20.85 -28.46 -12.70
CA MET A 182 21.84 -28.29 -13.76
C MET A 182 23.23 -27.98 -13.20
N TYR A 183 23.28 -27.07 -12.22
CA TYR A 183 24.53 -26.70 -11.58
C TYR A 183 25.14 -27.87 -10.81
N SER A 184 24.29 -28.65 -10.13
CA SER A 184 24.78 -29.85 -9.39
C SER A 184 25.28 -30.95 -10.32
N ARG A 185 24.70 -31.07 -11.52
CA ARG A 185 25.09 -32.09 -12.52
C ARG A 185 26.33 -31.67 -13.29
N ASP A 186 26.34 -30.48 -13.86
CA ASP A 186 27.31 -30.03 -14.86
C ASP A 186 28.29 -28.96 -14.34
N GLY A 187 28.12 -28.53 -13.08
CA GLY A 187 28.96 -27.53 -12.45
C GLY A 187 28.89 -26.16 -13.15
N PRO A 188 30.01 -25.41 -13.15
CA PRO A 188 30.04 -24.07 -13.74
C PRO A 188 29.74 -24.00 -15.23
N ALA A 189 29.89 -25.14 -15.97
CA ALA A 189 29.58 -25.21 -17.41
C ALA A 189 28.09 -24.92 -17.67
N SER A 190 27.21 -25.35 -16.76
CA SER A 190 25.74 -25.13 -16.85
C SER A 190 25.34 -23.66 -16.91
N MET A 191 26.18 -22.75 -16.40
CA MET A 191 25.88 -21.31 -16.41
C MET A 191 25.68 -20.74 -17.81
N LYS A 192 26.34 -21.34 -18.84
CA LYS A 192 26.20 -20.90 -20.23
C LYS A 192 24.88 -21.36 -20.84
N GLU A 193 24.28 -22.42 -20.30
CA GLU A 193 23.05 -23.03 -20.81
C GLU A 193 21.81 -22.59 -20.04
N THR A 194 21.98 -21.77 -18.99
CA THR A 194 20.90 -21.31 -18.12
C THR A 194 19.76 -20.69 -18.92
N TYR A 195 20.09 -19.81 -19.88
CA TYR A 195 19.05 -19.12 -20.66
C TYR A 195 18.24 -20.10 -21.52
N ILE A 196 18.89 -21.10 -22.10
CA ILE A 196 18.23 -22.13 -22.91
C ILE A 196 17.27 -22.96 -22.04
N ALA A 197 17.70 -23.29 -20.81
CA ALA A 197 16.92 -24.13 -19.89
C ALA A 197 15.71 -23.41 -19.27
N VAL A 198 15.91 -22.20 -18.75
CA VAL A 198 14.87 -21.50 -17.95
C VAL A 198 14.48 -20.14 -18.51
N GLY A 199 15.06 -19.68 -19.61
CA GLY A 199 14.75 -18.35 -20.14
C GLY A 199 13.30 -18.19 -20.54
N ASN A 200 12.68 -19.20 -21.15
CA ASN A 200 11.25 -19.14 -21.52
C ASN A 200 10.35 -19.08 -20.28
N ALA A 201 10.66 -19.86 -19.24
CA ALA A 201 9.94 -19.82 -17.98
C ALA A 201 10.09 -18.42 -17.32
N MET A 202 11.31 -17.88 -17.31
CA MET A 202 11.58 -16.54 -16.76
C MET A 202 10.79 -15.47 -17.51
N LYS A 203 10.76 -15.52 -18.86
CA LYS A 203 9.98 -14.57 -19.68
C LYS A 203 8.49 -14.67 -19.37
N PHE A 204 7.96 -15.88 -19.28
CA PHE A 204 6.54 -16.12 -18.99
C PHE A 204 6.16 -15.54 -17.62
N ILE A 205 6.91 -15.87 -16.59
CA ILE A 205 6.67 -15.39 -15.22
C ILE A 205 6.81 -13.86 -15.15
N GLN A 206 7.79 -13.30 -15.84
CA GLN A 206 7.99 -11.84 -15.88
C GLN A 206 6.83 -11.12 -16.59
N LEU A 207 6.24 -11.74 -17.62
CA LEU A 207 5.04 -11.17 -18.27
C LEU A 207 3.85 -11.20 -17.32
N ILE A 208 3.67 -12.28 -16.56
CA ILE A 208 2.61 -12.35 -15.54
C ILE A 208 2.83 -11.27 -14.45
N GLN A 209 4.08 -10.93 -14.12
CA GLN A 209 4.37 -9.87 -13.15
C GLN A 209 3.82 -8.49 -13.56
N PHE A 210 3.56 -8.23 -14.86
CA PHE A 210 2.90 -6.99 -15.27
C PHE A 210 1.50 -6.84 -14.67
N LEU A 211 0.85 -7.95 -14.28
CA LEU A 211 -0.41 -7.88 -13.55
C LEU A 211 -0.27 -7.15 -12.20
N GLU A 212 0.92 -7.12 -11.59
CA GLU A 212 1.15 -6.34 -10.35
C GLU A 212 0.93 -4.84 -10.58
N VAL A 213 1.24 -4.34 -11.79
CA VAL A 213 0.96 -2.95 -12.16
C VAL A 213 -0.56 -2.74 -12.24
N MET A 214 -1.28 -3.69 -12.84
CA MET A 214 -2.74 -3.65 -12.91
C MET A 214 -3.37 -3.75 -11.51
N HIS A 215 -2.82 -4.63 -10.65
CA HIS A 215 -3.30 -4.77 -9.26
C HIS A 215 -3.20 -3.43 -8.49
N SER A 216 -2.08 -2.71 -8.65
CA SER A 216 -1.93 -1.41 -7.99
C SER A 216 -2.78 -0.33 -8.65
N LEU A 217 -2.97 -0.38 -9.98
CA LEU A 217 -3.82 0.57 -10.71
C LEU A 217 -5.30 0.43 -10.31
N PHE A 218 -5.79 -0.81 -10.17
CA PHE A 218 -7.18 -1.09 -9.80
C PHE A 218 -7.42 -1.14 -8.28
N GLY A 219 -6.42 -0.79 -7.48
CA GLY A 219 -6.55 -0.78 -6.02
C GLY A 219 -6.64 -2.16 -5.38
N TYR A 220 -6.17 -3.21 -6.05
CA TYR A 220 -6.11 -4.55 -5.46
C TYR A 220 -4.98 -4.66 -4.45
N THR A 221 -3.93 -3.86 -4.62
CA THR A 221 -2.79 -3.79 -3.70
C THR A 221 -2.50 -2.33 -3.35
N LYS A 222 -1.97 -2.10 -2.17
CA LYS A 222 -1.69 -0.76 -1.62
C LYS A 222 -0.33 -0.19 -2.06
N SER A 223 0.26 -0.74 -3.12
CA SER A 223 1.54 -0.25 -3.66
C SER A 223 1.33 0.92 -4.62
N SER A 224 2.32 1.80 -4.69
CA SER A 224 2.33 2.88 -5.68
C SER A 224 2.46 2.29 -7.09
N THR A 225 1.52 2.59 -7.96
CA THR A 225 1.49 2.11 -9.36
C THR A 225 2.76 2.49 -10.12
N PHE A 226 3.25 3.72 -9.92
CA PHE A 226 4.46 4.19 -10.59
C PHE A 226 5.69 3.38 -10.16
N VAL A 227 5.86 3.14 -8.86
CA VAL A 227 7.01 2.37 -8.36
C VAL A 227 6.96 0.93 -8.86
N THR A 228 5.77 0.29 -8.83
CA THR A 228 5.59 -1.07 -9.35
C THR A 228 5.90 -1.13 -10.85
N PHE A 229 5.43 -0.15 -11.62
CA PHE A 229 5.69 -0.06 -13.06
C PHE A 229 7.19 0.05 -13.35
N VAL A 230 7.91 0.93 -12.63
CA VAL A 230 9.35 1.10 -12.83
C VAL A 230 10.13 -0.18 -12.48
N GLN A 231 9.73 -0.87 -11.41
CA GLN A 231 10.40 -2.13 -11.00
C GLN A 231 10.17 -3.26 -12.00
N VAL A 232 8.91 -3.50 -12.39
CA VAL A 232 8.57 -4.57 -13.33
C VAL A 232 9.11 -4.23 -14.73
N GLY A 233 8.95 -2.98 -15.15
CA GLY A 233 9.44 -2.49 -16.44
C GLY A 233 10.97 -2.55 -16.57
N GLY A 234 11.69 -2.21 -15.49
CA GLY A 234 13.16 -2.32 -15.47
C GLY A 234 13.62 -3.75 -15.65
N ARG A 235 12.99 -4.71 -14.97
CA ARG A 235 13.31 -6.14 -15.16
C ARG A 235 12.96 -6.61 -16.59
N ALA A 236 11.82 -6.19 -17.10
CA ALA A 236 11.42 -6.52 -18.48
C ALA A 236 12.41 -5.94 -19.49
N PHE A 237 12.88 -4.72 -19.28
CA PHE A 237 13.90 -4.09 -20.13
C PHE A 237 15.18 -4.92 -20.17
N ILE A 238 15.68 -5.35 -19.01
CA ILE A 238 16.88 -6.20 -18.94
C ILE A 238 16.63 -7.54 -19.64
N LEU A 239 15.49 -8.20 -19.37
CA LEU A 239 15.21 -9.55 -19.88
C LEU A 239 14.96 -9.54 -21.38
N PHE A 240 14.08 -8.68 -21.88
CA PHE A 240 13.62 -8.70 -23.28
C PHE A 240 14.55 -7.92 -24.22
N ILE A 241 15.14 -6.82 -23.76
CA ILE A 241 15.96 -5.96 -24.63
C ILE A 241 17.45 -6.27 -24.46
N MET A 242 17.93 -6.48 -23.21
CA MET A 242 19.36 -6.72 -22.99
C MET A 242 19.77 -8.19 -23.19
N ILE A 243 18.89 -9.17 -22.84
CA ILE A 243 19.26 -10.60 -22.91
C ILE A 243 18.64 -11.27 -24.14
N GLU A 244 17.32 -11.15 -24.35
CA GLU A 244 16.61 -11.83 -25.45
C GLU A 244 17.07 -11.31 -26.83
N ALA A 245 17.18 -9.98 -26.99
CA ALA A 245 17.53 -9.38 -28.28
C ALA A 245 18.99 -9.58 -28.69
N GLU A 246 19.88 -10.00 -27.74
CA GLU A 246 21.29 -10.20 -28.01
C GLU A 246 21.74 -11.61 -27.62
N PRO A 247 21.76 -12.57 -28.56
CA PRO A 247 22.11 -13.97 -28.26
C PRO A 247 23.50 -14.17 -27.64
N ARG A 248 24.46 -13.28 -27.93
CA ARG A 248 25.79 -13.33 -27.33
C ARG A 248 25.76 -13.13 -25.83
N MET A 249 24.75 -12.41 -25.31
CA MET A 249 24.58 -12.20 -23.89
C MET A 249 24.00 -13.44 -23.18
N GLN A 250 23.16 -14.21 -23.87
CA GLN A 250 22.44 -15.35 -23.28
C GLN A 250 23.39 -16.44 -22.74
N THR A 251 24.59 -16.55 -23.30
CA THR A 251 25.58 -17.55 -22.89
C THR A 251 26.54 -17.07 -21.80
N LYS A 252 26.36 -15.85 -21.30
CA LYS A 252 27.26 -15.28 -20.29
C LYS A 252 26.85 -15.72 -18.87
N PRO A 253 27.82 -16.08 -18.01
CA PRO A 253 27.50 -16.48 -16.62
C PRO A 253 26.74 -15.45 -15.80
N VAL A 254 26.82 -14.16 -16.13
CA VAL A 254 26.09 -13.11 -15.42
C VAL A 254 24.58 -13.32 -15.50
N VAL A 255 24.07 -13.95 -16.56
CA VAL A 255 22.64 -14.27 -16.70
C VAL A 255 22.22 -15.31 -15.64
N PHE A 256 23.07 -16.32 -15.37
CA PHE A 256 22.82 -17.28 -14.28
C PHE A 256 22.69 -16.54 -12.93
N TYR A 257 23.65 -15.68 -12.60
CA TYR A 257 23.63 -14.95 -11.33
C TYR A 257 22.41 -14.01 -11.23
N LEU A 258 22.05 -13.34 -12.33
CA LEU A 258 20.87 -12.47 -12.35
C LEU A 258 19.59 -13.28 -12.07
N PHE A 259 19.39 -14.39 -12.77
CA PHE A 259 18.22 -15.25 -12.60
C PHE A 259 18.16 -15.84 -11.19
N LEU A 260 19.32 -16.24 -10.64
CA LEU A 260 19.43 -16.74 -9.27
C LEU A 260 18.99 -15.68 -8.26
N VAL A 261 19.50 -14.45 -8.37
CA VAL A 261 19.19 -13.35 -7.45
C VAL A 261 17.71 -12.97 -7.57
N TRP A 262 17.20 -12.75 -8.78
CA TRP A 262 15.80 -12.39 -8.99
C TRP A 262 14.87 -13.46 -8.42
N SER A 263 15.08 -14.73 -8.78
CA SER A 263 14.22 -15.82 -8.32
C SER A 263 14.27 -15.99 -6.79
N THR A 264 15.46 -15.84 -6.20
CA THR A 264 15.61 -15.94 -4.73
C THR A 264 14.81 -14.87 -4.01
N VAL A 265 14.84 -13.61 -4.46
CA VAL A 265 14.04 -12.52 -3.87
C VAL A 265 12.55 -12.87 -3.93
N GLU A 266 12.09 -13.37 -5.09
CA GLU A 266 10.67 -13.63 -5.34
C GLU A 266 10.17 -14.85 -4.55
N VAL A 267 10.98 -15.87 -4.38
CA VAL A 267 10.64 -17.06 -3.57
C VAL A 267 10.36 -16.70 -2.11
N PHE A 268 10.91 -15.60 -1.60
CA PHE A 268 10.57 -15.12 -0.25
C PHE A 268 9.49 -14.04 -0.26
N ARG A 269 9.33 -13.31 -1.36
CA ARG A 269 8.32 -12.25 -1.48
C ARG A 269 6.90 -12.82 -1.58
N TYR A 270 6.67 -13.79 -2.46
CA TYR A 270 5.32 -14.29 -2.71
C TYR A 270 4.72 -15.09 -1.53
N PRO A 271 5.46 -15.98 -0.84
CA PRO A 271 4.90 -16.60 0.37
C PRO A 271 4.58 -15.59 1.47
N TYR A 272 5.38 -14.54 1.61
CA TYR A 272 5.06 -13.47 2.55
C TYR A 272 3.71 -12.81 2.19
N TYR A 273 3.45 -12.54 0.91
CA TYR A 273 2.16 -11.99 0.49
C TYR A 273 1.01 -12.99 0.69
N LEU A 274 1.25 -14.28 0.46
CA LEU A 274 0.26 -15.34 0.74
C LEU A 274 -0.12 -15.38 2.23
N THR A 275 0.88 -15.34 3.11
CA THR A 275 0.61 -15.35 4.57
C THR A 275 -0.15 -14.10 5.02
N GLN A 276 0.14 -12.94 4.42
CA GLN A 276 -0.62 -11.71 4.71
C GLN A 276 -2.09 -11.84 4.26
N LEU A 277 -2.35 -12.38 3.07
CA LEU A 277 -3.71 -12.60 2.56
C LEU A 277 -4.50 -13.60 3.43
N LEU A 278 -3.80 -14.60 3.99
CA LEU A 278 -4.40 -15.63 4.86
C LEU A 278 -4.46 -15.19 6.33
N LYS A 279 -3.98 -13.99 6.65
CA LYS A 279 -3.91 -13.44 8.02
C LYS A 279 -3.09 -14.35 8.97
N ILE A 280 -2.05 -15.01 8.44
CA ILE A 280 -1.14 -15.88 9.21
C ILE A 280 0.17 -15.13 9.45
N GLU A 281 0.53 -14.89 10.70
CA GLU A 281 1.79 -14.23 11.05
C GLU A 281 2.91 -15.23 11.28
N ILE A 282 3.84 -15.32 10.31
CA ILE A 282 5.08 -16.12 10.44
C ILE A 282 6.25 -15.15 10.63
N SER A 283 6.69 -15.02 11.89
CA SER A 283 7.75 -14.07 12.27
C SER A 283 9.05 -14.29 11.51
N PHE A 284 9.42 -15.55 11.27
CA PHE A 284 10.63 -15.89 10.52
C PHE A 284 10.53 -15.39 9.06
N LEU A 285 9.41 -15.62 8.41
CA LEU A 285 9.19 -15.21 7.02
C LEU A 285 9.15 -13.67 6.90
N THR A 286 8.53 -13.01 7.88
CA THR A 286 8.51 -11.55 7.97
C THR A 286 9.94 -11.00 8.12
N TRP A 287 10.73 -11.55 9.06
CA TRP A 287 12.12 -11.14 9.25
C TRP A 287 12.93 -11.35 7.97
N LEU A 288 12.78 -12.51 7.35
CA LEU A 288 13.52 -12.87 6.14
C LEU A 288 13.16 -11.91 4.98
N ARG A 289 11.86 -11.64 4.78
CA ARG A 289 11.36 -10.71 3.75
C ARG A 289 11.99 -9.31 3.88
N TYR A 290 12.14 -8.82 5.13
CA TYR A 290 12.70 -7.49 5.40
C TYR A 290 14.22 -7.48 5.61
N THR A 291 14.91 -8.60 5.42
CA THR A 291 16.38 -8.70 5.60
C THR A 291 17.10 -9.14 4.32
N ILE A 292 16.52 -10.09 3.57
CA ILE A 292 17.18 -10.74 2.43
C ILE A 292 17.50 -9.78 1.28
N TRP A 293 16.75 -8.68 1.16
CA TRP A 293 17.01 -7.68 0.12
C TRP A 293 18.36 -6.98 0.29
N MET A 294 18.89 -6.93 1.52
CA MET A 294 20.15 -6.21 1.79
C MET A 294 21.33 -6.73 0.97
N PRO A 295 21.60 -8.04 0.92
CA PRO A 295 22.63 -8.55 -0.01
C PRO A 295 22.12 -8.70 -1.46
N LEU A 296 20.86 -9.08 -1.66
CA LEU A 296 20.38 -9.46 -3.00
C LEU A 296 20.12 -8.26 -3.92
N TYR A 297 19.65 -7.11 -3.39
CA TYR A 297 19.39 -5.95 -4.26
C TYR A 297 20.68 -5.35 -4.84
N PRO A 298 21.74 -5.10 -4.04
CA PRO A 298 23.00 -4.63 -4.63
C PRO A 298 23.59 -5.63 -5.64
N LEU A 299 23.49 -6.93 -5.33
CA LEU A 299 23.98 -7.97 -6.26
C LEU A 299 23.16 -7.99 -7.56
N GLY A 300 21.84 -7.82 -7.47
CA GLY A 300 20.96 -7.72 -8.64
C GLY A 300 21.32 -6.53 -9.52
N PHE A 301 21.46 -5.35 -8.91
CA PHE A 301 21.88 -4.14 -9.63
C PHE A 301 23.26 -4.26 -10.26
N LEU A 302 24.18 -4.93 -9.57
CA LEU A 302 25.51 -5.22 -10.11
C LEU A 302 25.42 -6.10 -11.38
N CYS A 303 24.62 -7.17 -11.31
CA CYS A 303 24.41 -8.06 -12.47
C CYS A 303 23.75 -7.30 -13.64
N GLU A 304 22.72 -6.50 -13.35
CA GLU A 304 22.04 -5.67 -14.36
C GLU A 304 23.01 -4.68 -15.00
N GLY A 305 23.83 -4.01 -14.18
CA GLY A 305 24.87 -3.07 -14.66
C GLY A 305 25.91 -3.74 -15.56
N ILE A 306 26.38 -4.93 -15.17
CA ILE A 306 27.33 -5.71 -15.99
C ILE A 306 26.69 -6.10 -17.32
N ILE A 307 25.43 -6.51 -17.33
CA ILE A 307 24.70 -6.87 -18.56
C ILE A 307 24.61 -5.66 -19.49
N ILE A 308 24.24 -4.49 -18.96
CA ILE A 308 24.13 -3.26 -19.75
C ILE A 308 25.51 -2.88 -20.32
N LEU A 309 26.56 -2.87 -19.47
CA LEU A 309 27.93 -2.51 -19.89
C LEU A 309 28.43 -3.43 -21.01
N ARG A 310 28.18 -4.74 -20.89
CA ARG A 310 28.61 -5.71 -21.90
C ARG A 310 27.82 -5.60 -23.21
N ASN A 311 26.58 -5.14 -23.14
CA ASN A 311 25.74 -4.99 -24.33
C ASN A 311 26.05 -3.69 -25.13
N ILE A 312 26.64 -2.67 -24.52
CA ILE A 312 26.94 -1.40 -25.20
C ILE A 312 27.73 -1.66 -26.50
N PRO A 313 28.90 -2.37 -26.48
CA PRO A 313 29.62 -2.59 -27.73
C PRO A 313 28.85 -3.46 -28.71
N TYR A 314 28.04 -4.42 -28.24
CA TYR A 314 27.23 -5.26 -29.14
C TYR A 314 26.17 -4.41 -29.87
N PHE A 315 25.54 -3.46 -29.20
CA PHE A 315 24.57 -2.57 -29.83
C PHE A 315 25.26 -1.47 -30.68
N GLU A 316 26.48 -1.09 -30.35
CA GLU A 316 27.29 -0.19 -31.22
C GLU A 316 27.61 -0.90 -32.56
N GLU A 317 27.91 -2.20 -32.49
CA GLU A 317 28.21 -3.03 -33.69
C GLU A 317 26.94 -3.30 -34.52
N THR A 318 25.86 -3.75 -33.90
CA THR A 318 24.64 -4.19 -34.59
C THR A 318 23.68 -3.03 -34.92
N GLN A 319 23.82 -1.88 -34.28
CA GLN A 319 22.93 -0.74 -34.41
C GLN A 319 21.45 -1.05 -34.14
N LYS A 320 21.16 -2.18 -33.47
CA LYS A 320 19.79 -2.52 -33.06
C LYS A 320 19.22 -1.43 -32.16
N PHE A 321 17.94 -1.13 -32.36
CA PHE A 321 17.19 -0.10 -31.60
C PHE A 321 17.71 1.34 -31.80
N THR A 322 18.67 1.56 -32.70
CA THR A 322 19.15 2.89 -33.07
C THR A 322 18.35 3.40 -34.27
N VAL A 323 17.89 4.65 -34.18
CA VAL A 323 17.15 5.31 -35.26
C VAL A 323 18.03 6.43 -35.81
N SER A 324 18.41 6.33 -37.10
CA SER A 324 19.29 7.29 -37.75
C SER A 324 18.50 8.18 -38.71
N LEU A 325 19.04 9.34 -39.02
CA LEU A 325 18.52 10.26 -40.01
C LEU A 325 19.14 9.92 -41.39
N PRO A 326 18.41 10.16 -42.51
CA PRO A 326 17.02 10.68 -42.62
C PRO A 326 15.96 9.62 -42.40
N ASN A 327 14.88 9.96 -41.71
CA ASN A 327 13.71 9.10 -41.53
C ASN A 327 12.44 9.93 -41.51
N SER A 328 11.29 9.29 -41.69
CA SER A 328 9.98 9.96 -41.78
C SER A 328 9.57 10.74 -40.51
N TRP A 329 10.16 10.39 -39.37
CA TRP A 329 9.84 11.03 -38.08
C TRP A 329 10.76 12.22 -37.77
N ASN A 330 11.80 12.46 -38.57
CA ASN A 330 12.84 13.47 -38.34
C ASN A 330 13.44 13.40 -36.91
N PHE A 331 13.69 12.17 -36.44
CA PHE A 331 14.14 11.89 -35.06
C PHE A 331 15.34 10.96 -35.09
N ALA A 332 16.39 11.29 -34.33
CA ALA A 332 17.57 10.44 -34.18
C ALA A 332 17.64 9.93 -32.73
N PHE A 333 17.86 8.65 -32.57
CA PHE A 333 18.01 8.02 -31.25
C PHE A 333 19.13 7.00 -31.30
N HIS A 334 20.21 7.26 -30.59
CA HIS A 334 21.36 6.37 -30.52
C HIS A 334 21.28 5.54 -29.24
N PHE A 335 20.86 4.28 -29.38
CA PHE A 335 20.56 3.40 -28.25
C PHE A 335 21.78 3.15 -27.35
N PRO A 336 23.02 2.91 -27.86
CA PRO A 336 24.18 2.76 -26.98
C PRO A 336 24.47 3.99 -26.10
N SER A 337 24.28 5.21 -26.62
CA SER A 337 24.43 6.42 -25.81
C SER A 337 23.38 6.53 -24.73
N PHE A 338 22.13 6.15 -25.06
CA PHE A 338 21.05 6.07 -24.07
C PHE A 338 21.43 5.10 -22.93
N LEU A 339 22.00 3.95 -23.23
CA LEU A 339 22.43 2.96 -22.22
C LEU A 339 23.51 3.53 -21.29
N LYS A 340 24.46 4.29 -21.82
CA LYS A 340 25.50 4.96 -21.03
C LYS A 340 24.88 5.97 -20.04
N ILE A 341 23.96 6.80 -20.54
CA ILE A 341 23.23 7.78 -19.74
C ILE A 341 22.36 7.08 -18.67
N TYR A 342 21.64 6.03 -19.08
CA TYR A 342 20.81 5.23 -18.18
C TYR A 342 21.60 4.67 -17.00
N LEU A 343 22.78 4.11 -17.28
CA LEU A 343 23.67 3.56 -16.27
C LEU A 343 24.16 4.63 -15.29
N LEU A 344 24.59 5.76 -15.82
CA LEU A 344 25.21 6.84 -15.01
C LEU A 344 24.17 7.57 -14.14
N ILE A 345 23.07 7.99 -14.75
CA ILE A 345 22.10 8.90 -14.10
C ILE A 345 21.02 8.13 -13.36
N PHE A 346 20.55 7.02 -13.91
CA PHE A 346 19.37 6.32 -13.39
C PHE A 346 19.74 5.19 -12.43
N CYS A 347 20.70 4.34 -12.80
CA CYS A 347 20.99 3.11 -12.05
C CYS A 347 21.47 3.38 -10.62
N LEU A 348 22.47 4.24 -10.45
CA LEU A 348 23.07 4.50 -9.13
C LEU A 348 22.17 5.32 -8.20
N PRO A 349 21.60 6.47 -8.62
CA PRO A 349 20.67 7.22 -7.74
C PRO A 349 19.42 6.44 -7.39
N PHE A 350 18.85 5.70 -8.35
CA PHE A 350 17.63 4.91 -8.13
C PHE A 350 17.91 3.77 -7.15
N MET A 351 19.04 3.09 -7.29
CA MET A 351 19.47 2.05 -6.33
C MET A 351 19.55 2.60 -4.92
N TYR A 352 20.22 3.76 -4.74
CA TYR A 352 20.36 4.39 -3.43
C TYR A 352 19.00 4.75 -2.82
N MET A 353 18.14 5.36 -3.62
CA MET A 353 16.77 5.73 -3.18
C MET A 353 15.95 4.50 -2.76
N LEU A 354 16.00 3.45 -3.58
CA LEU A 354 15.26 2.19 -3.29
C LEU A 354 15.79 1.53 -2.03
N MET A 355 17.12 1.44 -1.85
CA MET A 355 17.72 0.83 -0.65
C MET A 355 17.40 1.63 0.61
N SER A 356 17.45 2.97 0.52
CA SER A 356 17.11 3.85 1.64
C SER A 356 15.66 3.64 2.07
N ARG A 357 14.73 3.63 1.11
CA ARG A 357 13.30 3.39 1.34
C ARG A 357 13.06 2.01 1.98
N MET A 358 13.69 0.95 1.45
CA MET A 358 13.56 -0.40 2.01
C MET A 358 14.09 -0.50 3.43
N ASN A 359 15.16 0.22 3.72
CA ASN A 359 15.74 0.26 5.07
C ASN A 359 14.78 0.93 6.07
N GLN A 360 14.13 2.04 5.68
CA GLN A 360 13.12 2.71 6.49
C GLN A 360 11.94 1.77 6.79
N ILE A 361 11.43 1.08 5.76
CA ILE A 361 10.34 0.10 5.94
C ILE A 361 10.76 -1.01 6.89
N ARG A 362 12.00 -1.51 6.77
CA ARG A 362 12.56 -2.53 7.67
C ARG A 362 12.54 -2.07 9.13
N TYR A 363 13.04 -0.85 9.40
CA TYR A 363 13.03 -0.30 10.75
C TYR A 363 11.62 -0.15 11.31
N LYS A 364 10.68 0.33 10.51
CA LYS A 364 9.26 0.46 10.93
C LYS A 364 8.65 -0.90 11.29
N LYS A 365 8.86 -1.93 10.47
CA LYS A 365 8.23 -3.25 10.68
C LYS A 365 8.93 -4.09 11.77
N LEU A 366 10.26 -4.15 11.77
CA LEU A 366 10.99 -4.97 12.74
C LEU A 366 11.20 -4.26 14.08
N GLY A 367 11.25 -2.93 14.10
CA GLY A 367 11.33 -2.13 15.32
C GLY A 367 10.08 -2.27 16.19
N LYS A 368 8.90 -2.18 15.59
CA LYS A 368 7.61 -2.39 16.29
C LYS A 368 7.50 -3.82 16.88
N SER A 369 7.99 -4.82 16.16
CA SER A 369 7.99 -6.22 16.65
C SER A 369 8.87 -6.40 17.89
N ARG A 370 10.01 -5.72 17.96
CA ARG A 370 10.89 -5.77 19.14
C ARG A 370 10.25 -5.11 20.37
N LEU A 371 9.54 -4.00 20.16
CA LEU A 371 8.83 -3.31 21.25
C LEU A 371 7.69 -4.17 21.80
N LYS A 372 6.87 -4.77 20.93
CA LYS A 372 5.79 -5.69 21.37
C LYS A 372 6.33 -6.85 22.21
N LYS A 373 7.48 -7.45 21.84
CA LYS A 373 8.12 -8.53 22.61
C LYS A 373 8.71 -8.07 23.95
N LYS A 374 9.02 -6.78 24.10
CA LYS A 374 9.58 -6.24 25.35
C LYS A 374 8.50 -5.96 26.39
N TYR A 375 7.25 -5.77 25.98
CA TYR A 375 6.12 -5.44 26.85
C TYR A 375 5.05 -6.55 26.95
N ALA A 376 5.26 -7.71 26.34
CA ALA A 376 4.50 -8.96 26.50
C ALA A 376 5.22 -9.89 27.46
#